data_cac2fd1cd2537dca8bdfd87ca34e2a87
#
_entry.id   cac2fd1cd2537dca8bdfd87ca34e2a87
#
_cell.length_a   1.000
_cell.length_b   1.000
_cell.length_c   1.000
_cell.angle_alpha   90.00
_cell.angle_beta   90.00
_cell.angle_gamma   90.00
#
_symmetry.space_group_name_H-M   'P 1'
#
loop_
_entity.id
_entity.type
_entity.pdbx_description
1 polymer ?
#
loop_
_entity_poly.entity_id
_entity_poly.type
_entity_poly.pdbx_seq_one_letter_code
_entity_poly.pdbx_strand_id
1 'polypeptide(L)'
;MKTKGFTVCLLAALLLCSSCSDKSASKESVPNVRLYSVKRVVGTNSDEFPGRVVAAEEVNMAFKVSGNLKEVYVNEGSKVSKGQLIAEIDPRDYQVQLDATEAEYHSVKAEAERVIALYSDSVATADEYDKARYGLKQITAKLENAKNQMSDTKIYAPFNGFVQKRLYDPPTVVAAGMPVITLVSNGKQEVEINIPSSTFMNRKNIIYAYAKFDYLPERQVPLVLTNVTPKANANQLYEARLELPSDLSPAPSPGMNTLVTLVT
;
A
#
# COMPACT_ATOMS: atom_id res chain seq x y z
N MET A 1 -43.73 12.82 -113.27
CA MET A 1 -43.85 13.35 -111.84
C MET A 1 -43.50 12.24 -110.80
N LYS A 2 -42.27 11.74 -110.80
CA LYS A 2 -41.87 10.75 -109.72
C LYS A 2 -40.35 10.82 -109.31
N THR A 3 -39.75 11.99 -109.29
CA THR A 3 -38.32 12.16 -109.01
C THR A 3 -38.01 13.05 -107.82
N LYS A 4 -39.03 13.70 -107.18
CA LYS A 4 -38.83 14.62 -106.03
C LYS A 4 -38.83 13.93 -104.65
N GLY A 5 -39.36 12.67 -104.55
CA GLY A 5 -39.41 11.92 -103.29
C GLY A 5 -38.11 11.22 -102.94
N PHE A 6 -37.33 10.83 -103.90
CA PHE A 6 -36.12 10.03 -103.71
C PHE A 6 -34.93 10.89 -103.24
N THR A 7 -34.86 12.15 -103.62
CA THR A 7 -33.82 13.09 -103.20
C THR A 7 -33.99 13.54 -101.75
N VAL A 8 -35.25 13.65 -101.27
CA VAL A 8 -35.51 14.05 -99.84
C VAL A 8 -35.17 12.91 -98.86
N CYS A 9 -35.43 11.64 -99.28
CA CYS A 9 -35.04 10.48 -98.43
C CYS A 9 -33.52 10.31 -98.36
N LEU A 10 -32.80 10.61 -99.45
CA LEU A 10 -31.32 10.50 -99.44
C LEU A 10 -30.68 11.59 -98.64
N LEU A 11 -31.28 12.80 -98.60
CA LEU A 11 -30.77 13.91 -97.75
C LEU A 11 -31.08 13.69 -96.26
N ALA A 12 -32.20 13.02 -95.93
CA ALA A 12 -32.55 12.68 -94.54
C ALA A 12 -31.68 11.54 -94.01
N ALA A 13 -31.23 10.62 -94.86
CA ALA A 13 -30.33 9.52 -94.47
C ALA A 13 -28.87 10.01 -94.18
N LEU A 14 -28.41 11.11 -94.84
CA LEU A 14 -27.09 11.68 -94.61
C LEU A 14 -27.00 12.49 -93.35
N LEU A 15 -28.13 12.95 -92.77
CA LEU A 15 -28.14 13.72 -91.48
C LEU A 15 -28.13 12.82 -90.27
N LEU A 16 -28.29 11.53 -90.37
CA LEU A 16 -28.31 10.58 -89.27
C LEU A 16 -26.95 9.95 -88.95
N CYS A 17 -25.90 10.24 -89.71
CA CYS A 17 -24.55 9.65 -89.47
C CYS A 17 -23.57 10.59 -88.76
N SER A 18 -23.97 11.76 -88.24
CA SER A 18 -23.09 12.71 -87.53
C SER A 18 -23.23 12.66 -86.04
N SER A 19 -23.75 11.55 -85.44
CA SER A 19 -23.68 11.32 -83.98
C SER A 19 -22.46 10.46 -83.65
N CYS A 20 -21.25 10.94 -83.91
CA CYS A 20 -20.06 10.48 -83.24
C CYS A 20 -20.02 11.17 -81.88
N SER A 21 -20.47 10.41 -80.92
CA SER A 21 -20.25 10.73 -79.52
C SER A 21 -18.74 10.83 -79.26
N ASP A 22 -18.26 12.04 -79.01
CA ASP A 22 -16.99 12.27 -78.31
C ASP A 22 -17.11 11.63 -76.98
N LYS A 23 -16.51 10.45 -76.76
CA LYS A 23 -16.14 9.97 -75.53
C LYS A 23 -15.03 10.90 -75.05
N SER A 24 -15.41 11.96 -74.32
CA SER A 24 -14.50 12.67 -73.49
C SER A 24 -13.97 11.63 -72.43
N ALA A 25 -12.77 11.17 -72.70
CA ALA A 25 -12.04 10.40 -71.75
C ALA A 25 -11.99 11.27 -70.42
N SER A 26 -12.84 10.90 -69.50
CA SER A 26 -12.70 11.43 -68.13
C SER A 26 -11.24 11.16 -67.76
N LYS A 27 -10.44 12.22 -67.77
CA LYS A 27 -9.15 12.16 -67.08
C LYS A 27 -9.48 11.85 -65.64
N GLU A 28 -9.29 10.60 -65.22
CA GLU A 28 -9.21 10.25 -63.83
C GLU A 28 -8.20 11.22 -63.21
N SER A 29 -8.71 12.15 -62.45
CA SER A 29 -7.87 13.02 -61.65
C SER A 29 -7.24 12.16 -60.54
N VAL A 30 -6.05 11.66 -60.81
CA VAL A 30 -5.27 10.98 -59.79
C VAL A 30 -5.09 11.98 -58.64
N PRO A 31 -5.66 11.71 -57.48
CA PRO A 31 -5.52 12.63 -56.34
C PRO A 31 -4.04 12.75 -56.00
N ASN A 32 -3.55 13.98 -55.99
CA ASN A 32 -2.19 14.26 -55.52
C ASN A 32 -2.13 13.96 -54.05
N VAL A 33 -1.68 12.79 -53.67
CA VAL A 33 -1.42 12.41 -52.28
C VAL A 33 0.00 12.87 -51.89
N ARG A 34 0.09 13.75 -50.94
CA ARG A 34 1.38 14.05 -50.29
C ARG A 34 1.72 12.88 -49.36
N LEU A 35 2.68 12.08 -49.73
CA LEU A 35 3.25 11.07 -48.86
C LEU A 35 4.17 11.74 -47.84
N TYR A 36 3.79 11.68 -46.59
CA TYR A 36 4.70 12.01 -45.49
C TYR A 36 5.36 10.71 -45.05
N SER A 37 6.67 10.69 -45.07
CA SER A 37 7.42 9.61 -44.41
C SER A 37 7.20 9.72 -42.92
N VAL A 38 6.56 8.72 -42.31
CA VAL A 38 6.48 8.62 -40.86
C VAL A 38 7.88 8.38 -40.33
N LYS A 39 8.50 9.42 -39.80
CA LYS A 39 9.73 9.26 -39.02
C LYS A 39 9.34 8.55 -37.74
N ARG A 40 10.01 7.44 -37.43
CA ARG A 40 9.91 6.81 -36.10
C ARG A 40 10.40 7.82 -35.10
N VAL A 41 9.48 8.47 -34.40
CA VAL A 41 9.84 9.30 -33.25
C VAL A 41 10.24 8.29 -32.16
N VAL A 42 11.51 8.22 -31.85
CA VAL A 42 12.00 7.61 -30.62
C VAL A 42 11.62 8.59 -29.52
N GLY A 43 10.35 8.57 -29.14
CA GLY A 43 9.83 9.39 -28.06
C GLY A 43 9.70 8.51 -26.82
N THR A 44 9.94 9.09 -25.67
CA THR A 44 9.56 8.52 -24.40
C THR A 44 8.05 8.37 -24.34
N ASN A 45 7.57 7.16 -24.11
CA ASN A 45 6.15 6.94 -23.83
C ASN A 45 5.87 7.42 -22.41
N SER A 46 4.79 8.18 -22.24
CA SER A 46 4.31 8.60 -20.93
C SER A 46 2.90 8.08 -20.70
N ASP A 47 2.73 7.28 -19.68
CA ASP A 47 1.43 6.74 -19.27
C ASP A 47 1.02 7.43 -17.97
N GLU A 48 -0.24 7.85 -17.87
CA GLU A 48 -0.79 8.50 -16.69
C GLU A 48 -1.73 7.56 -15.93
N PHE A 49 -1.54 7.47 -14.62
CA PHE A 49 -2.32 6.61 -13.73
C PHE A 49 -2.88 7.43 -12.56
N PRO A 50 -4.18 7.24 -12.22
CA PRO A 50 -4.70 7.78 -10.99
C PRO A 50 -4.01 7.11 -9.80
N GLY A 51 -3.56 7.90 -8.85
CA GLY A 51 -2.90 7.45 -7.63
C GLY A 51 -3.51 8.05 -6.39
N ARG A 52 -3.21 7.43 -5.26
CA ARG A 52 -3.59 7.89 -3.93
C ARG A 52 -2.39 7.92 -3.01
N VAL A 53 -2.26 8.99 -2.24
CA VAL A 53 -1.25 9.08 -1.19
C VAL A 53 -1.61 8.11 -0.07
N VAL A 54 -0.65 7.29 0.33
CA VAL A 54 -0.75 6.38 1.47
C VAL A 54 0.40 6.65 2.44
N ALA A 55 0.18 6.37 3.72
CA ALA A 55 1.27 6.35 4.66
C ALA A 55 2.13 5.09 4.41
N ALA A 56 3.45 5.21 4.56
CA ALA A 56 4.33 4.05 4.42
C ALA A 56 4.06 2.98 5.48
N GLU A 57 3.61 3.41 6.67
CA GLU A 57 3.27 2.51 7.76
C GLU A 57 1.88 2.83 8.32
N GLU A 58 1.00 1.84 8.31
CA GLU A 58 -0.29 1.82 8.97
C GLU A 58 -0.38 0.57 9.82
N VAL A 59 -0.69 0.72 11.12
CA VAL A 59 -0.72 -0.39 12.07
C VAL A 59 -2.00 -0.37 12.88
N ASN A 60 -2.67 -1.52 12.89
CA ASN A 60 -3.79 -1.78 13.78
C ASN A 60 -3.26 -2.26 15.13
N MET A 61 -3.39 -1.43 16.15
CA MET A 61 -2.92 -1.70 17.50
C MET A 61 -3.93 -2.56 18.25
N ALA A 62 -3.45 -3.66 18.81
CA ALA A 62 -4.23 -4.60 19.60
C ALA A 62 -3.50 -4.93 20.90
N PHE A 63 -4.25 -5.23 21.98
CA PHE A 63 -3.68 -5.82 23.18
C PHE A 63 -3.27 -7.28 22.92
N LYS A 64 -2.19 -7.72 23.51
CA LYS A 64 -1.78 -9.13 23.45
C LYS A 64 -2.49 -10.01 24.49
N VAL A 65 -3.16 -9.38 25.45
CA VAL A 65 -3.94 -10.01 26.51
C VAL A 65 -5.37 -9.48 26.50
N SER A 66 -6.33 -10.22 27.04
CA SER A 66 -7.73 -9.82 27.09
C SER A 66 -8.05 -9.06 28.39
N GLY A 67 -9.08 -8.20 28.37
CA GLY A 67 -9.55 -7.52 29.56
C GLY A 67 -10.49 -6.37 29.27
N ASN A 68 -10.93 -5.70 30.32
CA ASN A 68 -11.76 -4.48 30.20
C ASN A 68 -10.86 -3.30 29.78
N LEU A 69 -11.21 -2.64 28.68
CA LEU A 69 -10.59 -1.39 28.28
C LEU A 69 -10.87 -0.33 29.34
N LYS A 70 -9.82 0.09 30.06
CA LYS A 70 -9.93 1.04 31.17
C LYS A 70 -9.92 2.47 30.66
N GLU A 71 -8.95 2.78 29.79
CA GLU A 71 -8.77 4.12 29.27
C GLU A 71 -8.08 4.13 27.90
N VAL A 72 -8.47 5.11 27.06
CA VAL A 72 -7.80 5.45 25.82
C VAL A 72 -7.38 6.90 25.91
N TYR A 73 -6.06 7.15 25.91
CA TYR A 73 -5.45 8.46 26.19
C TYR A 73 -5.36 9.37 24.97
N VAL A 74 -5.83 8.91 23.81
CA VAL A 74 -5.71 9.63 22.54
C VAL A 74 -7.05 9.69 21.83
N ASN A 75 -7.24 10.75 21.02
CA ASN A 75 -8.42 10.93 20.19
C ASN A 75 -8.08 10.74 18.71
N GLU A 76 -9.08 10.47 17.88
CA GLU A 76 -8.90 10.45 16.42
C GLU A 76 -8.34 11.79 15.93
N GLY A 77 -7.40 11.72 14.97
CA GLY A 77 -6.68 12.87 14.43
C GLY A 77 -5.54 13.42 15.32
N SER A 78 -5.43 12.97 16.58
CA SER A 78 -4.35 13.44 17.47
C SER A 78 -3.00 12.89 17.06
N LYS A 79 -1.94 13.72 17.23
CA LYS A 79 -0.55 13.35 17.02
C LYS A 79 -0.04 12.52 18.19
N VAL A 80 0.72 11.47 17.89
CA VAL A 80 1.36 10.61 18.89
C VAL A 80 2.85 10.50 18.63
N SER A 81 3.61 10.32 19.71
CA SER A 81 5.06 10.11 19.67
C SER A 81 5.39 8.65 19.94
N LYS A 82 6.46 8.14 19.34
CA LYS A 82 6.97 6.79 19.63
C LYS A 82 7.17 6.59 21.12
N GLY A 83 6.65 5.47 21.66
CA GLY A 83 6.71 5.14 23.10
C GLY A 83 5.61 5.81 23.95
N GLN A 84 4.75 6.66 23.37
CA GLN A 84 3.61 7.25 24.08
C GLN A 84 2.58 6.17 24.41
N LEU A 85 2.05 6.18 25.65
CA LEU A 85 0.94 5.33 26.07
C LEU A 85 -0.33 5.74 25.31
N ILE A 86 -0.96 4.78 24.65
CA ILE A 86 -2.15 4.96 23.80
C ILE A 86 -3.40 4.50 24.51
N ALA A 87 -3.37 3.30 25.08
CA ALA A 87 -4.51 2.69 25.75
C ALA A 87 -4.05 1.70 26.83
N GLU A 88 -4.94 1.46 27.79
CA GLU A 88 -4.70 0.55 28.92
C GLU A 88 -5.97 -0.27 29.20
N ILE A 89 -5.81 -1.58 29.41
CA ILE A 89 -6.86 -2.42 30.00
C ILE A 89 -6.68 -2.45 31.53
N ASP A 90 -7.72 -2.84 32.26
CA ASP A 90 -7.67 -2.94 33.72
C ASP A 90 -6.58 -3.95 34.15
N PRO A 91 -5.51 -3.51 34.80
CA PRO A 91 -4.37 -4.37 35.10
C PRO A 91 -4.52 -5.16 36.41
N ARG A 92 -5.61 -5.00 37.17
CA ARG A 92 -5.72 -5.52 38.54
C ARG A 92 -5.49 -7.02 38.64
N ASP A 93 -6.12 -7.80 37.76
CA ASP A 93 -5.96 -9.27 37.81
C ASP A 93 -4.54 -9.70 37.43
N TYR A 94 -3.92 -9.00 36.47
CA TYR A 94 -2.54 -9.22 36.05
C TYR A 94 -1.55 -8.83 37.13
N GLN A 95 -1.82 -7.76 37.90
CA GLN A 95 -1.00 -7.34 39.00
C GLN A 95 -1.04 -8.39 40.12
N VAL A 96 -2.22 -8.86 40.53
CA VAL A 96 -2.38 -9.94 41.52
C VAL A 96 -1.63 -11.20 41.10
N GLN A 97 -1.74 -11.59 39.82
CA GLN A 97 -1.02 -12.76 39.29
C GLN A 97 0.50 -12.56 39.31
N LEU A 98 0.98 -11.34 39.00
CA LEU A 98 2.40 -11.00 39.05
C LEU A 98 2.92 -11.09 40.51
N ASP A 99 2.22 -10.46 41.45
CA ASP A 99 2.61 -10.40 42.88
C ASP A 99 2.67 -11.83 43.49
N ALA A 100 1.68 -12.69 43.17
CA ALA A 100 1.65 -14.08 43.61
C ALA A 100 2.84 -14.89 43.02
N THR A 101 3.12 -14.71 41.71
CA THR A 101 4.23 -15.39 41.05
C THR A 101 5.59 -14.90 41.55
N GLU A 102 5.71 -13.62 41.90
CA GLU A 102 6.92 -13.03 42.45
C GLU A 102 7.20 -13.57 43.85
N ALA A 103 6.19 -13.74 44.72
CA ALA A 103 6.30 -14.37 46.02
C ALA A 103 6.75 -15.83 45.90
N GLU A 104 6.16 -16.61 44.94
CA GLU A 104 6.56 -18.01 44.66
C GLU A 104 8.02 -18.06 44.19
N TYR A 105 8.43 -17.16 43.31
CA TYR A 105 9.81 -17.06 42.82
C TYR A 105 10.79 -16.83 43.94
N HIS A 106 10.52 -15.89 44.84
CA HIS A 106 11.40 -15.63 45.99
C HIS A 106 11.56 -16.85 46.90
N SER A 107 10.48 -17.59 47.14
CA SER A 107 10.52 -18.82 47.95
C SER A 107 11.38 -19.91 47.31
N VAL A 108 11.11 -20.21 46.02
CA VAL A 108 11.84 -21.25 45.26
C VAL A 108 13.31 -20.88 45.07
N LYS A 109 13.58 -19.58 44.82
CA LYS A 109 14.95 -19.07 44.70
C LYS A 109 15.76 -19.27 46.01
N ALA A 110 15.18 -18.89 47.12
CA ALA A 110 15.85 -19.06 48.43
C ALA A 110 16.12 -20.53 48.74
N GLU A 111 15.19 -21.45 48.39
CA GLU A 111 15.40 -22.89 48.55
C GLU A 111 16.50 -23.41 47.63
N ALA A 112 16.45 -23.00 46.32
CA ALA A 112 17.47 -23.41 45.37
C ALA A 112 18.87 -22.94 45.77
N GLU A 113 19.00 -21.70 46.22
CA GLU A 113 20.29 -21.17 46.69
C GLU A 113 20.85 -21.96 47.89
N ARG A 114 19.99 -22.39 48.83
CA ARG A 114 20.40 -23.27 49.95
C ARG A 114 20.90 -24.63 49.46
N VAL A 115 20.14 -25.28 48.60
CA VAL A 115 20.52 -26.62 48.07
C VAL A 115 21.81 -26.53 47.25
N ILE A 116 21.97 -25.47 46.43
CA ILE A 116 23.19 -25.26 45.64
C ILE A 116 24.41 -25.08 46.56
N ALA A 117 24.27 -24.33 47.66
CA ALA A 117 25.32 -24.16 48.67
C ALA A 117 25.67 -25.49 49.36
N LEU A 118 24.67 -26.27 49.80
CA LEU A 118 24.89 -27.59 50.41
C LEU A 118 25.54 -28.59 49.44
N TYR A 119 25.24 -28.52 48.15
CA TYR A 119 25.90 -29.33 47.14
C TYR A 119 27.38 -28.97 46.98
N SER A 120 27.73 -27.69 47.02
CA SER A 120 29.14 -27.25 47.01
C SER A 120 29.91 -27.76 48.20
N ASP A 121 29.25 -27.89 49.37
CA ASP A 121 29.82 -28.45 50.58
C ASP A 121 29.76 -29.99 50.66
N SER A 122 29.36 -30.65 49.58
CA SER A 122 29.20 -32.11 49.46
C SER A 122 28.16 -32.70 50.42
N VAL A 123 27.18 -31.93 50.86
CA VAL A 123 26.10 -32.34 51.75
C VAL A 123 24.84 -32.75 50.99
N ALA A 124 24.51 -32.08 49.90
CA ALA A 124 23.38 -32.40 49.05
C ALA A 124 23.78 -33.39 47.90
N THR A 125 22.84 -34.15 47.42
CA THR A 125 23.02 -35.04 46.27
C THR A 125 22.96 -34.30 44.94
N ALA A 126 23.51 -34.90 43.88
CA ALA A 126 23.42 -34.36 42.52
C ALA A 126 21.95 -34.25 42.04
N ASP A 127 21.09 -35.17 42.42
CA ASP A 127 19.66 -35.16 42.10
C ASP A 127 18.94 -33.97 42.73
N GLU A 128 19.23 -33.70 44.01
CA GLU A 128 18.70 -32.52 44.73
C GLU A 128 19.19 -31.20 44.10
N TYR A 129 20.47 -31.12 43.75
CA TYR A 129 21.05 -29.97 43.03
C TYR A 129 20.35 -29.73 41.68
N ASP A 130 20.19 -30.80 40.88
CA ASP A 130 19.54 -30.67 39.57
C ASP A 130 18.07 -30.28 39.72
N LYS A 131 17.32 -30.85 40.66
CA LYS A 131 15.93 -30.45 40.95
C LYS A 131 15.83 -28.99 41.34
N ALA A 132 16.70 -28.52 42.23
CA ALA A 132 16.72 -27.14 42.68
C ALA A 132 17.03 -26.17 41.53
N ARG A 133 18.04 -26.51 40.71
CA ARG A 133 18.45 -25.70 39.56
C ARG A 133 17.34 -25.60 38.50
N TYR A 134 16.70 -26.72 38.15
CA TYR A 134 15.62 -26.72 37.17
C TYR A 134 14.33 -26.09 37.72
N GLY A 135 14.03 -26.26 39.00
CA GLY A 135 12.92 -25.61 39.69
C GLY A 135 13.07 -24.08 39.66
N LEU A 136 14.28 -23.58 39.96
CA LEU A 136 14.58 -22.14 39.84
C LEU A 136 14.42 -21.64 38.41
N LYS A 137 14.89 -22.39 37.43
CA LYS A 137 14.73 -22.03 36.00
C LYS A 137 13.25 -21.96 35.60
N GLN A 138 12.43 -22.93 36.06
CA GLN A 138 11.00 -22.99 35.76
C GLN A 138 10.26 -21.79 36.36
N ILE A 139 10.50 -21.46 37.65
CA ILE A 139 9.80 -20.33 38.28
C ILE A 139 10.27 -18.99 37.73
N THR A 140 11.54 -18.88 37.30
CA THR A 140 12.04 -17.66 36.62
C THR A 140 11.29 -17.40 35.33
N ALA A 141 11.09 -18.45 34.52
CA ALA A 141 10.31 -18.31 33.27
C ALA A 141 8.83 -17.98 33.55
N LYS A 142 8.23 -18.55 34.62
CA LYS A 142 6.86 -18.23 35.06
C LYS A 142 6.73 -16.74 35.47
N LEU A 143 7.70 -16.23 36.20
CA LEU A 143 7.75 -14.82 36.61
C LEU A 143 7.89 -13.88 35.41
N GLU A 144 8.78 -14.22 34.47
CA GLU A 144 8.94 -13.46 33.24
C GLU A 144 7.64 -13.40 32.43
N ASN A 145 6.94 -14.53 32.30
CA ASN A 145 5.64 -14.56 31.66
C ASN A 145 4.60 -13.67 32.34
N ALA A 146 4.52 -13.68 33.68
CA ALA A 146 3.61 -12.80 34.42
C ALA A 146 3.97 -11.32 34.23
N LYS A 147 5.26 -10.96 34.21
CA LYS A 147 5.74 -9.60 33.88
C LYS A 147 5.37 -9.17 32.49
N ASN A 148 5.51 -10.06 31.52
CA ASN A 148 5.13 -9.78 30.13
C ASN A 148 3.61 -9.56 30.01
N GLN A 149 2.79 -10.41 30.62
CA GLN A 149 1.33 -10.25 30.64
C GLN A 149 0.91 -8.90 31.27
N MET A 150 1.54 -8.51 32.36
CA MET A 150 1.30 -7.19 32.98
C MET A 150 1.72 -6.05 32.06
N SER A 151 2.86 -6.14 31.38
CA SER A 151 3.29 -5.16 30.39
C SER A 151 2.33 -5.07 29.21
N ASP A 152 1.81 -6.21 28.75
CA ASP A 152 0.89 -6.34 27.61
C ASP A 152 -0.52 -5.79 27.89
N THR A 153 -0.80 -5.36 29.15
CA THR A 153 -2.02 -4.58 29.49
C THR A 153 -1.99 -3.16 28.95
N LYS A 154 -0.86 -2.71 28.39
CA LYS A 154 -0.67 -1.35 27.86
C LYS A 154 -0.26 -1.39 26.40
N ILE A 155 -0.81 -0.46 25.63
CA ILE A 155 -0.42 -0.25 24.22
C ILE A 155 0.37 1.04 24.13
N TYR A 156 1.55 0.95 23.51
CA TYR A 156 2.42 2.10 23.23
C TYR A 156 2.58 2.30 21.73
N ALA A 157 2.68 3.57 21.29
CA ALA A 157 2.91 3.91 19.89
C ALA A 157 4.27 3.36 19.41
N PRO A 158 4.31 2.59 18.31
CA PRO A 158 5.56 2.02 17.77
C PRO A 158 6.39 3.05 17.00
N PHE A 159 5.76 4.11 16.49
CA PHE A 159 6.37 5.19 15.72
C PHE A 159 5.68 6.53 16.00
N ASN A 160 6.25 7.62 15.46
CA ASN A 160 5.61 8.94 15.46
C ASN A 160 4.55 9.00 14.36
N GLY A 161 3.34 9.45 14.69
CA GLY A 161 2.25 9.45 13.72
C GLY A 161 0.99 10.13 14.22
N PHE A 162 -0.13 9.71 13.66
CA PHE A 162 -1.46 10.19 14.01
C PHE A 162 -2.39 9.01 14.28
N VAL A 163 -3.36 9.22 15.15
CA VAL A 163 -4.48 8.30 15.35
C VAL A 163 -5.44 8.44 14.17
N GLN A 164 -5.54 7.40 13.36
CA GLN A 164 -6.46 7.39 12.23
C GLN A 164 -7.90 7.09 12.69
N LYS A 165 -8.03 6.04 13.53
CA LYS A 165 -9.34 5.58 13.99
C LYS A 165 -9.25 4.96 15.39
N ARG A 166 -10.27 5.18 16.19
CA ARG A 166 -10.53 4.52 17.45
C ARG A 166 -11.69 3.55 17.27
N LEU A 167 -11.46 2.25 17.45
CA LEU A 167 -12.42 1.20 17.13
C LEU A 167 -13.32 0.87 18.33
N TYR A 168 -12.81 1.10 19.55
CA TYR A 168 -13.55 0.84 20.80
C TYR A 168 -13.31 1.94 21.82
N ASP A 169 -14.34 2.19 22.62
CA ASP A 169 -14.36 3.13 23.74
C ASP A 169 -14.50 2.40 25.09
N PRO A 170 -13.89 2.92 26.16
CA PRO A 170 -14.14 2.45 27.50
C PRO A 170 -15.61 2.73 27.97
N PRO A 171 -16.20 1.82 28.79
CA PRO A 171 -15.73 0.50 29.14
C PRO A 171 -16.17 -0.56 28.12
N THR A 172 -15.22 -1.27 27.54
CA THR A 172 -15.51 -2.37 26.60
C THR A 172 -14.56 -3.53 26.88
N VAL A 173 -15.07 -4.76 26.83
CA VAL A 173 -14.22 -5.96 26.92
C VAL A 173 -13.55 -6.21 25.57
N VAL A 174 -12.22 -6.29 25.55
CA VAL A 174 -11.43 -6.56 24.36
C VAL A 174 -10.72 -7.90 24.48
N ALA A 175 -10.69 -8.67 23.39
CA ALA A 175 -9.97 -9.92 23.32
C ALA A 175 -8.52 -9.67 22.86
N ALA A 176 -7.62 -10.61 23.21
CA ALA A 176 -6.25 -10.60 22.71
C ALA A 176 -6.24 -10.62 21.17
N GLY A 177 -5.44 -9.76 20.55
CA GLY A 177 -5.35 -9.61 19.09
C GLY A 177 -6.48 -8.79 18.44
N MET A 178 -7.47 -8.33 19.20
CA MET A 178 -8.56 -7.50 18.68
C MET A 178 -8.06 -6.06 18.49
N PRO A 179 -8.10 -5.50 17.25
CA PRO A 179 -7.67 -4.13 16.99
C PRO A 179 -8.50 -3.11 17.77
N VAL A 180 -7.85 -2.20 18.47
CA VAL A 180 -8.50 -1.15 19.26
C VAL A 180 -8.31 0.23 18.63
N ILE A 181 -7.14 0.48 18.07
CA ILE A 181 -6.76 1.76 17.48
C ILE A 181 -5.94 1.51 16.21
N THR A 182 -6.19 2.31 15.17
CA THR A 182 -5.37 2.36 13.98
C THR A 182 -4.46 3.59 14.03
N LEU A 183 -3.15 3.37 13.91
CA LEU A 183 -2.14 4.43 13.81
C LEU A 183 -1.57 4.51 12.41
N VAL A 184 -1.35 5.74 11.93
CA VAL A 184 -0.68 6.05 10.65
C VAL A 184 0.59 6.83 10.93
N SER A 185 1.69 6.41 10.31
CA SER A 185 2.97 7.11 10.43
C SER A 185 2.90 8.49 9.77
N ASN A 186 3.56 9.48 10.39
CA ASN A 186 3.82 10.80 9.78
C ASN A 186 5.18 10.88 9.10
N GLY A 187 5.86 9.74 8.92
CA GLY A 187 7.15 9.64 8.26
C GLY A 187 7.03 9.71 6.74
N LYS A 188 7.68 8.79 6.08
CA LYS A 188 7.62 8.69 4.61
C LYS A 188 6.20 8.47 4.13
N GLN A 189 5.89 9.09 3.01
CA GLN A 189 4.62 8.90 2.32
C GLN A 189 4.89 8.26 0.97
N GLU A 190 3.95 7.48 0.50
CA GLU A 190 4.01 6.81 -0.79
C GLU A 190 2.78 7.17 -1.62
N VAL A 191 2.90 7.07 -2.92
CA VAL A 191 1.77 7.09 -3.84
C VAL A 191 1.53 5.67 -4.31
N GLU A 192 0.32 5.18 -4.09
CA GLU A 192 -0.15 3.91 -4.61
C GLU A 192 -0.89 4.12 -5.92
N ILE A 193 -0.48 3.40 -6.97
CA ILE A 193 -1.12 3.38 -8.27
C ILE A 193 -1.40 1.94 -8.70
N ASN A 194 -2.38 1.77 -9.59
CA ASN A 194 -2.69 0.50 -10.21
C ASN A 194 -2.28 0.54 -11.69
N ILE A 195 -1.34 -0.32 -12.07
CA ILE A 195 -0.79 -0.39 -13.43
C ILE A 195 -1.24 -1.66 -14.16
N PRO A 196 -1.47 -1.61 -15.48
CA PRO A 196 -1.80 -2.79 -16.28
C PRO A 196 -0.60 -3.72 -16.47
N SER A 197 -0.86 -4.93 -16.93
CA SER A 197 0.15 -5.97 -17.18
C SER A 197 1.25 -5.53 -18.16
N SER A 198 0.90 -4.73 -19.17
CA SER A 198 1.86 -4.17 -20.13
C SER A 198 2.91 -3.30 -19.45
N THR A 199 2.49 -2.38 -18.60
CA THR A 199 3.38 -1.50 -17.82
C THR A 199 4.16 -2.30 -16.77
N PHE A 200 3.51 -3.30 -16.13
CA PHE A 200 4.20 -4.20 -15.18
C PHE A 200 5.35 -4.96 -15.84
N MET A 201 5.15 -5.51 -17.04
CA MET A 201 6.20 -6.21 -17.79
C MET A 201 7.36 -5.29 -18.19
N ASN A 202 7.05 -4.02 -18.48
CA ASN A 202 8.02 -3.00 -18.90
C ASN A 202 8.56 -2.16 -17.73
N ARG A 203 8.23 -2.48 -16.46
CA ARG A 203 8.60 -1.68 -15.29
C ARG A 203 10.09 -1.37 -15.12
N LYS A 204 10.96 -2.24 -15.67
CA LYS A 204 12.43 -2.02 -15.66
C LYS A 204 12.87 -0.89 -16.59
N ASN A 205 12.03 -0.51 -17.54
CA ASN A 205 12.30 0.54 -18.51
C ASN A 205 11.74 1.90 -18.08
N ILE A 206 11.14 1.98 -16.87
CA ILE A 206 10.69 3.26 -16.31
C ILE A 206 11.92 4.10 -15.99
N ILE A 207 12.03 5.26 -16.66
CA ILE A 207 13.13 6.20 -16.53
C ILE A 207 12.81 7.25 -15.48
N TYR A 208 11.58 7.77 -15.50
CA TYR A 208 11.08 8.80 -14.60
C TYR A 208 9.67 8.49 -14.16
N ALA A 209 9.37 8.90 -12.92
CA ALA A 209 8.01 8.94 -12.39
C ALA A 209 7.80 10.27 -11.71
N TYR A 210 6.64 10.90 -11.91
CA TYR A 210 6.28 12.11 -11.20
C TYR A 210 4.77 12.18 -10.92
N ALA A 211 4.43 12.84 -9.82
CA ALA A 211 3.05 13.09 -9.42
C ALA A 211 2.67 14.55 -9.68
N LYS A 212 1.39 14.76 -10.05
CA LYS A 212 0.74 16.05 -10.08
C LYS A 212 -0.38 16.06 -9.05
N PHE A 213 -0.36 17.05 -8.17
CA PHE A 213 -1.38 17.25 -7.15
C PHE A 213 -2.23 18.46 -7.48
N ASP A 214 -3.54 18.41 -7.23
CA ASP A 214 -4.46 19.52 -7.52
C ASP A 214 -4.10 20.80 -6.75
N TYR A 215 -3.52 20.67 -5.54
CA TYR A 215 -3.08 21.79 -4.74
C TYR A 215 -1.68 22.35 -5.13
N LEU A 216 -0.97 21.68 -6.05
CA LEU A 216 0.33 22.08 -6.62
C LEU A 216 0.32 21.90 -8.15
N PRO A 217 -0.57 22.61 -8.90
CA PRO A 217 -0.81 22.34 -10.32
C PRO A 217 0.42 22.57 -11.21
N GLU A 218 1.28 23.52 -10.84
CA GLU A 218 2.48 23.87 -11.62
C GLU A 218 3.71 23.01 -11.28
N ARG A 219 3.63 22.17 -10.24
CA ARG A 219 4.78 21.42 -9.75
C ARG A 219 4.64 19.92 -10.06
N GLN A 220 5.58 19.39 -10.82
CA GLN A 220 5.78 17.97 -10.96
C GLN A 220 6.65 17.47 -9.80
N VAL A 221 6.09 16.60 -8.97
CA VAL A 221 6.78 16.04 -7.81
C VAL A 221 7.45 14.73 -8.24
N PRO A 222 8.79 14.65 -8.23
CA PRO A 222 9.48 13.42 -8.61
C PRO A 222 9.14 12.29 -7.64
N LEU A 223 8.94 11.10 -8.18
CA LEU A 223 8.65 9.88 -7.41
C LEU A 223 9.71 8.83 -7.67
N VAL A 224 9.96 8.00 -6.68
CA VAL A 224 10.84 6.83 -6.80
C VAL A 224 10.00 5.56 -6.67
N LEU A 225 10.02 4.71 -7.71
CA LEU A 225 9.35 3.41 -7.67
C LEU A 225 10.04 2.50 -6.64
N THR A 226 9.33 2.16 -5.57
CA THR A 226 9.86 1.33 -4.47
C THR A 226 9.47 -0.12 -4.62
N ASN A 227 8.21 -0.38 -4.97
CA ASN A 227 7.70 -1.74 -5.07
C ASN A 227 6.61 -1.85 -6.13
N VAL A 228 6.50 -3.04 -6.73
CA VAL A 228 5.35 -3.44 -7.55
C VAL A 228 4.95 -4.84 -7.12
N THR A 229 3.71 -5.01 -6.69
CA THR A 229 3.17 -6.29 -6.23
C THR A 229 3.21 -7.32 -7.37
N PRO A 230 3.77 -8.53 -7.16
CA PRO A 230 3.89 -9.51 -8.24
C PRO A 230 2.57 -10.19 -8.61
N LYS A 231 1.51 -9.98 -7.81
CA LYS A 231 0.17 -10.53 -8.03
C LYS A 231 -0.80 -9.42 -8.36
N ALA A 232 -1.56 -9.59 -9.46
CA ALA A 232 -2.63 -8.68 -9.82
C ALA A 232 -3.78 -8.73 -8.81
N ASN A 233 -4.43 -7.59 -8.60
CA ASN A 233 -5.64 -7.47 -7.79
C ASN A 233 -6.88 -8.01 -8.54
N ALA A 234 -8.07 -7.90 -7.92
CA ALA A 234 -9.33 -8.36 -8.50
C ALA A 234 -9.67 -7.70 -9.86
N ASN A 235 -9.14 -6.52 -10.15
CA ASN A 235 -9.32 -5.78 -11.39
C ASN A 235 -8.24 -6.11 -12.45
N GLN A 236 -7.41 -7.13 -12.23
CA GLN A 236 -6.30 -7.53 -13.09
C GLN A 236 -5.20 -6.47 -13.23
N LEU A 237 -5.10 -5.56 -12.26
CA LEU A 237 -4.08 -4.53 -12.18
C LEU A 237 -3.03 -4.87 -11.12
N TYR A 238 -1.81 -4.40 -11.33
CA TYR A 238 -0.70 -4.56 -10.39
C TYR A 238 -0.55 -3.29 -9.56
N GLU A 239 -0.53 -3.44 -8.24
CA GLU A 239 -0.30 -2.32 -7.34
C GLU A 239 1.19 -1.94 -7.37
N ALA A 240 1.46 -0.67 -7.64
CA ALA A 240 2.80 -0.10 -7.59
C ALA A 240 2.83 1.01 -6.54
N ARG A 241 3.90 1.05 -5.75
CA ARG A 241 4.15 2.05 -4.72
C ARG A 241 5.37 2.87 -5.09
N LEU A 242 5.21 4.18 -4.99
CA LEU A 242 6.23 5.16 -5.32
C LEU A 242 6.42 6.09 -4.12
N GLU A 243 7.67 6.19 -3.65
CA GLU A 243 8.04 7.05 -2.52
C GLU A 243 7.99 8.53 -2.93
N LEU A 244 7.40 9.35 -2.07
CA LEU A 244 7.38 10.81 -2.16
C LEU A 244 8.64 11.39 -1.51
N PRO A 245 9.17 12.52 -2.03
CA PRO A 245 10.25 13.25 -1.38
C PRO A 245 9.84 13.70 0.03
N SER A 246 10.72 13.48 0.99
CA SER A 246 10.47 13.85 2.40
C SER A 246 10.49 15.36 2.67
N ASP A 247 11.04 16.14 1.73
CA ASP A 247 11.16 17.60 1.76
C ASP A 247 10.02 18.34 1.06
N LEU A 248 9.00 17.61 0.59
CA LEU A 248 7.85 18.20 -0.09
C LEU A 248 7.05 19.09 0.87
N SER A 249 6.95 20.37 0.52
CA SER A 249 6.17 21.35 1.30
C SER A 249 5.21 22.11 0.39
N PRO A 250 3.91 22.17 0.75
CA PRO A 250 3.25 21.43 1.81
C PRO A 250 3.22 19.93 1.52
N ALA A 251 3.41 19.11 2.55
CA ALA A 251 3.33 17.64 2.41
C ALA A 251 1.89 17.22 2.17
N PRO A 252 1.63 16.28 1.23
CA PRO A 252 0.28 15.76 1.03
C PRO A 252 -0.14 14.91 2.24
N SER A 253 -1.44 14.83 2.50
CA SER A 253 -1.97 13.94 3.54
C SER A 253 -2.35 12.58 2.95
N PRO A 254 -2.20 11.47 3.71
CA PRO A 254 -2.74 10.17 3.30
C PRO A 254 -4.22 10.28 2.91
N GLY A 255 -4.60 9.61 1.83
CA GLY A 255 -5.94 9.69 1.25
C GLY A 255 -6.10 10.69 0.12
N MET A 256 -5.17 11.63 -0.08
CA MET A 256 -5.22 12.57 -1.21
C MET A 256 -5.02 11.85 -2.53
N ASN A 257 -5.78 12.28 -3.55
CA ASN A 257 -5.61 11.81 -4.91
C ASN A 257 -4.51 12.58 -5.65
N THR A 258 -3.89 11.91 -6.60
CA THR A 258 -2.87 12.48 -7.47
C THR A 258 -2.89 11.79 -8.83
N LEU A 259 -2.34 12.43 -9.85
CA LEU A 259 -2.09 11.83 -11.15
C LEU A 259 -0.60 11.53 -11.28
N VAL A 260 -0.27 10.26 -11.46
CA VAL A 260 1.13 9.81 -11.61
C VAL A 260 1.42 9.54 -13.08
N THR A 261 2.49 10.14 -13.56
CA THR A 261 3.01 9.88 -14.90
C THR A 261 4.26 9.02 -14.81
N LEU A 262 4.24 7.89 -15.52
CA LEU A 262 5.40 7.01 -15.71
C LEU A 262 5.97 7.24 -17.11
N VAL A 263 7.26 7.51 -17.21
CA VAL A 263 7.98 7.73 -18.47
C VAL A 263 8.88 6.53 -18.73
N THR A 264 8.69 5.89 -19.89
CA THR A 264 9.43 4.68 -20.33
C THR A 264 10.20 4.92 -21.60
#